data_3b34d82e900562a67ddf292e0928cb4a
#
_entry.id   3b34d82e900562a67ddf292e0928cb4a
#
_cell.length_a   1.000
_cell.length_b   1.000
_cell.length_c   1.000
_cell.angle_alpha   90.00
_cell.angle_beta   90.00
_cell.angle_gamma   90.00
#
_symmetry.space_group_name_H-M   'P 1'
#
loop_
_entity.id
_entity.type
_entity.pdbx_description
1 polymer ?
#
loop_
_entity_poly.entity_id
_entity_poly.type
_entity_poly.pdbx_seq_one_letter_code
_entity_poly.pdbx_strand_id
1 'polypeptide(L)'
;MSNRGERELECLYTVKKDIILEPNMHTFWFGTTNEDIKNVKAAFRQAVPNHNANNFPDFICNDAIIEHFQITSSKETARGSKCEQTHRSFERETAAKTEEIKDFYYERKLPPEGVLFRFDEDSVQHSHDFLKDSFKRCWNKHSTSLKKYTGDRKLTIFLVEYQDRALLMAEQTRGNISADVFFSYELRFPYSLLYRISCDKELLTWIQSNSNGVDFVVFRGYDKKDNEIVDRIEIVSVSHIAEMLSFLPWKIEIYSSSPRISNLLFGWSNEIR
;
A
#
# COMPACT_ATOMS: atom_id res chain seq x y z
N MET A 1 1.97 -7.87 21.49
CA MET A 1 2.53 -8.63 20.35
C MET A 1 1.64 -8.33 19.17
N SER A 2 2.11 -7.60 18.17
CA SER A 2 1.36 -7.41 16.92
C SER A 2 1.31 -8.78 16.25
N ASN A 3 0.13 -9.37 16.17
CA ASN A 3 -0.08 -10.65 15.52
C ASN A 3 0.17 -10.46 14.02
N ARG A 4 1.37 -10.85 13.55
CA ARG A 4 1.75 -10.80 12.14
C ARG A 4 0.65 -11.43 11.27
N GLY A 5 0.13 -12.57 11.67
CA GLY A 5 -0.97 -13.25 10.98
C GLY A 5 -2.29 -12.47 10.90
N GLU A 6 -2.60 -11.60 11.88
CA GLU A 6 -3.84 -10.78 11.83
C GLU A 6 -3.76 -9.73 10.71
N ARG A 7 -2.61 -9.10 10.52
CA ARG A 7 -2.41 -8.09 9.49
C ARG A 7 -2.44 -8.69 8.07
N GLU A 8 -1.81 -9.85 7.91
CA GLU A 8 -1.85 -10.60 6.65
C GLU A 8 -3.28 -10.96 6.29
N LEU A 9 -4.08 -11.42 7.27
CA LEU A 9 -5.50 -11.70 7.10
C LEU A 9 -6.32 -10.46 6.77
N GLU A 10 -6.09 -9.35 7.44
CA GLU A 10 -6.77 -8.08 7.18
C GLU A 10 -6.52 -7.62 5.73
N CYS A 11 -5.26 -7.68 5.27
CA CYS A 11 -4.90 -7.36 3.89
C CYS A 11 -5.63 -8.29 2.91
N LEU A 12 -5.59 -9.60 3.14
CA LEU A 12 -6.30 -10.57 2.31
C LEU A 12 -7.80 -10.28 2.23
N TYR A 13 -8.46 -10.03 3.37
CA TYR A 13 -9.90 -9.79 3.40
C TYR A 13 -10.31 -8.51 2.69
N THR A 14 -9.52 -7.43 2.85
CA THR A 14 -9.74 -6.18 2.14
C THR A 14 -9.66 -6.39 0.63
N VAL A 15 -8.56 -6.98 0.16
CA VAL A 15 -8.33 -7.25 -1.26
C VAL A 15 -9.35 -8.22 -1.83
N LYS A 16 -9.69 -9.29 -1.09
CA LYS A 16 -10.72 -10.27 -1.47
C LYS A 16 -12.09 -9.60 -1.67
N LYS A 17 -12.48 -8.72 -0.76
CA LYS A 17 -13.73 -7.96 -0.87
C LYS A 17 -13.75 -7.16 -2.16
N ASP A 18 -12.69 -6.44 -2.45
CA ASP A 18 -12.60 -5.53 -3.59
C ASP A 18 -12.50 -6.26 -4.94
N ILE A 19 -11.78 -7.40 -5.00
CA ILE A 19 -11.65 -8.21 -6.22
C ILE A 19 -12.96 -8.93 -6.57
N ILE A 20 -13.74 -9.36 -5.57
CA ILE A 20 -14.92 -10.21 -5.78
C ILE A 20 -16.18 -9.39 -6.04
N LEU A 21 -16.34 -8.23 -5.38
CA LEU A 21 -17.52 -7.37 -5.55
C LEU A 21 -17.45 -6.64 -6.89
N GLU A 22 -18.50 -6.74 -7.68
CA GLU A 22 -18.65 -6.04 -8.97
C GLU A 22 -19.79 -5.02 -8.91
N PRO A 23 -19.65 -3.85 -9.60
CA PRO A 23 -18.40 -3.29 -10.15
C PRO A 23 -17.61 -2.55 -9.06
N ASN A 24 -16.39 -2.99 -8.78
CA ASN A 24 -15.53 -2.26 -7.87
C ASN A 24 -14.73 -1.18 -8.62
N MET A 25 -14.96 0.08 -8.30
CA MET A 25 -14.28 1.23 -8.91
C MET A 25 -12.80 1.37 -8.48
N HIS A 26 -12.34 0.53 -7.55
CA HIS A 26 -11.01 0.61 -6.97
C HIS A 26 -10.10 -0.56 -7.35
N THR A 27 -10.59 -1.48 -8.18
CA THR A 27 -9.84 -2.63 -8.67
C THR A 27 -9.51 -2.47 -10.14
N PHE A 28 -8.23 -2.53 -10.49
CA PHE A 28 -7.70 -2.28 -11.83
C PHE A 28 -6.89 -3.49 -12.31
N TRP A 29 -7.13 -3.90 -13.55
CA TRP A 29 -6.54 -5.07 -14.17
C TRP A 29 -5.60 -4.67 -15.30
N PHE A 30 -4.35 -5.09 -15.24
CA PHE A 30 -3.31 -4.70 -16.19
C PHE A 30 -2.67 -5.92 -16.86
N GLY A 31 -2.69 -5.96 -18.18
CA GLY A 31 -2.15 -7.08 -18.98
C GLY A 31 -2.87 -8.40 -18.74
N THR A 32 -4.12 -8.37 -18.28
CA THR A 32 -4.90 -9.56 -17.92
C THR A 32 -5.92 -9.90 -18.98
N THR A 33 -6.10 -11.19 -19.24
CA THR A 33 -7.19 -11.73 -20.06
C THR A 33 -8.44 -11.98 -19.22
N ASN A 34 -9.59 -12.22 -19.86
CA ASN A 34 -10.81 -12.63 -19.15
C ASN A 34 -10.62 -13.94 -18.36
N GLU A 35 -9.76 -14.83 -18.83
CA GLU A 35 -9.44 -16.09 -18.13
C GLU A 35 -8.60 -15.81 -16.87
N ASP A 36 -7.60 -14.93 -16.99
CA ASP A 36 -6.79 -14.49 -15.85
C ASP A 36 -7.67 -13.88 -14.74
N ILE A 37 -8.60 -13.01 -15.12
CA ILE A 37 -9.55 -12.39 -14.18
C ILE A 37 -10.36 -13.46 -13.44
N LYS A 38 -10.88 -14.47 -14.15
CA LYS A 38 -11.62 -15.58 -13.53
C LYS A 38 -10.76 -16.38 -12.57
N ASN A 39 -9.52 -16.69 -12.98
CA ASN A 39 -8.59 -17.50 -12.19
C ASN A 39 -8.16 -16.77 -10.92
N VAL A 40 -7.78 -15.48 -11.01
CA VAL A 40 -7.46 -14.66 -9.84
C VAL A 40 -8.65 -14.51 -8.90
N LYS A 41 -9.86 -14.23 -9.43
CA LYS A 41 -11.09 -14.16 -8.61
C LYS A 41 -11.39 -15.50 -7.91
N ALA A 42 -11.18 -16.62 -8.60
CA ALA A 42 -11.37 -17.95 -8.02
C ALA A 42 -10.36 -18.22 -6.89
N ALA A 43 -9.08 -17.87 -7.10
CA ALA A 43 -8.05 -17.98 -6.08
C ALA A 43 -8.41 -17.20 -4.83
N PHE A 44 -8.78 -15.92 -4.95
CA PHE A 44 -9.15 -15.10 -3.78
C PHE A 44 -10.44 -15.58 -3.09
N ARG A 45 -11.43 -16.12 -3.84
CA ARG A 45 -12.64 -16.70 -3.21
C ARG A 45 -12.32 -17.87 -2.29
N GLN A 46 -11.37 -18.70 -2.70
CA GLN A 46 -11.01 -19.96 -2.04
C GLN A 46 -9.85 -19.82 -1.06
N ALA A 47 -9.19 -18.64 -1.03
CA ALA A 47 -8.05 -18.40 -0.19
C ALA A 47 -8.36 -18.63 1.29
N VAL A 48 -7.58 -19.52 1.90
CA VAL A 48 -7.57 -19.80 3.33
C VAL A 48 -6.16 -19.68 3.88
N PRO A 49 -5.98 -19.25 5.15
CA PRO A 49 -4.67 -19.20 5.76
C PRO A 49 -3.99 -20.56 5.76
N ASN A 50 -2.69 -20.58 5.54
CA ASN A 50 -1.92 -21.80 5.77
C ASN A 50 -1.91 -22.12 7.27
N HIS A 51 -2.32 -23.31 7.64
CA HIS A 51 -2.36 -23.74 9.04
C HIS A 51 -1.01 -23.69 9.74
N ASN A 52 0.08 -23.75 8.98
CA ASN A 52 1.45 -23.58 9.47
C ASN A 52 1.90 -22.13 9.25
N ALA A 53 1.49 -21.23 10.11
CA ALA A 53 1.68 -19.77 9.99
C ALA A 53 3.14 -19.28 9.77
N ASN A 54 4.14 -20.16 9.92
CA ASN A 54 5.55 -19.84 9.63
C ASN A 54 6.05 -20.44 8.31
N ASN A 55 5.19 -21.14 7.56
CA ASN A 55 5.57 -21.81 6.33
C ASN A 55 5.00 -21.07 5.13
N PHE A 56 5.79 -21.06 4.07
CA PHE A 56 5.37 -20.62 2.74
C PHE A 56 4.35 -21.62 2.14
N PRO A 57 3.29 -21.19 1.48
CA PRO A 57 2.81 -19.81 1.31
C PRO A 57 1.93 -19.34 2.49
N ASP A 58 1.64 -18.04 2.59
CA ASP A 58 0.74 -17.50 3.62
C ASP A 58 -0.70 -18.00 3.45
N PHE A 59 -1.16 -18.13 2.18
CA PHE A 59 -2.52 -18.59 1.86
C PHE A 59 -2.52 -19.66 0.77
N ILE A 60 -3.40 -20.64 0.94
CA ILE A 60 -3.62 -21.76 0.01
C ILE A 60 -5.01 -21.65 -0.60
N CYS A 61 -5.10 -21.91 -1.89
CA CYS A 61 -6.34 -21.81 -2.68
C CYS A 61 -6.38 -22.95 -3.71
N ASN A 62 -6.81 -24.15 -3.35
CA ASN A 62 -6.80 -25.31 -4.26
C ASN A 62 -5.50 -25.40 -5.09
N ASP A 63 -5.57 -25.05 -6.38
CA ASP A 63 -4.44 -25.08 -7.33
C ASP A 63 -3.61 -23.77 -7.35
N ALA A 64 -3.92 -22.80 -6.46
CA ALA A 64 -3.23 -21.52 -6.40
C ALA A 64 -2.61 -21.28 -5.04
N ILE A 65 -1.59 -20.45 -5.00
CA ILE A 65 -0.98 -19.95 -3.77
C ILE A 65 -0.92 -18.43 -3.79
N ILE A 66 -1.12 -17.84 -2.61
CA ILE A 66 -0.95 -16.40 -2.41
C ILE A 66 0.09 -16.19 -1.31
N GLU A 67 1.09 -15.41 -1.61
CA GLU A 67 2.13 -15.02 -0.65
C GLU A 67 2.06 -13.52 -0.42
N HIS A 68 1.94 -13.10 0.83
CA HIS A 68 1.83 -11.69 1.22
C HIS A 68 3.16 -11.14 1.71
N PHE A 69 3.45 -9.91 1.32
CA PHE A 69 4.50 -9.13 1.94
C PHE A 69 4.22 -7.63 1.87
N GLN A 70 4.72 -6.95 2.88
CA GLN A 70 4.62 -5.49 2.97
C GLN A 70 5.90 -4.84 2.49
N ILE A 71 5.75 -3.69 1.83
CA ILE A 71 6.84 -2.84 1.38
C ILE A 71 6.68 -1.42 1.95
N THR A 72 7.79 -0.71 2.02
CA THR A 72 7.84 0.67 2.52
C THR A 72 8.69 1.55 1.62
N SER A 73 8.34 2.82 1.53
CA SER A 73 9.14 3.86 0.89
C SER A 73 10.08 4.58 1.85
N SER A 74 10.07 4.21 3.14
CA SER A 74 10.97 4.73 4.15
C SER A 74 12.16 3.80 4.38
N LYS A 75 13.24 4.35 4.97
CA LYS A 75 14.41 3.53 5.31
C LYS A 75 14.03 2.39 6.24
N GLU A 76 14.43 1.18 5.90
CA GLU A 76 14.27 0.01 6.74
C GLU A 76 15.45 -0.16 7.70
N THR A 77 15.13 -0.67 8.88
CA THR A 77 16.10 -1.01 9.93
C THR A 77 15.85 -2.45 10.39
N ALA A 78 16.70 -2.99 11.25
CA ALA A 78 16.49 -4.31 11.85
C ALA A 78 15.15 -4.42 12.65
N ARG A 79 14.55 -3.27 13.00
CA ARG A 79 13.28 -3.20 13.75
C ARG A 79 12.06 -2.92 12.85
N GLY A 80 12.22 -2.96 11.53
CA GLY A 80 11.17 -2.64 10.55
C GLY A 80 11.35 -1.28 9.90
N SER A 81 10.31 -0.77 9.21
CA SER A 81 10.39 0.51 8.53
C SER A 81 10.46 1.68 9.52
N LYS A 82 11.21 2.72 9.15
CA LYS A 82 11.32 3.93 9.99
C LYS A 82 9.96 4.62 10.12
N CYS A 83 9.16 4.63 9.06
CA CYS A 83 7.81 5.18 9.06
C CYS A 83 6.93 4.50 10.13
N GLU A 84 6.87 3.16 10.12
CA GLU A 84 6.08 2.40 11.08
C GLU A 84 6.56 2.62 12.54
N GLN A 85 7.87 2.70 12.75
CA GLN A 85 8.43 2.96 14.08
C GLN A 85 8.04 4.34 14.60
N THR A 86 8.16 5.38 13.75
CA THR A 86 7.80 6.75 14.09
C THR A 86 6.30 6.85 14.39
N HIS A 87 5.46 6.25 13.53
CA HIS A 87 4.01 6.24 13.73
C HIS A 87 3.60 5.56 15.05
N ARG A 88 4.16 4.39 15.36
CA ARG A 88 3.90 3.71 16.64
C ARG A 88 4.40 4.49 17.86
N SER A 89 5.50 5.25 17.72
CA SER A 89 5.97 6.12 18.80
C SER A 89 5.01 7.28 19.01
N PHE A 90 4.60 7.91 17.91
CA PHE A 90 3.65 9.01 17.90
C PHE A 90 2.29 8.60 18.51
N GLU A 91 1.73 7.46 18.12
CA GLU A 91 0.49 6.93 18.68
C GLU A 91 0.58 6.73 20.20
N ARG A 92 1.69 6.14 20.69
CA ARG A 92 1.92 5.93 22.12
C ARG A 92 2.04 7.25 22.89
N GLU A 93 2.82 8.19 22.35
CA GLU A 93 3.01 9.51 22.97
C GLU A 93 1.70 10.31 22.99
N THR A 94 0.94 10.26 21.90
CA THR A 94 -0.38 10.91 21.81
C THR A 94 -1.36 10.30 22.81
N ALA A 95 -1.41 8.97 22.91
CA ALA A 95 -2.28 8.29 23.87
C ALA A 95 -1.90 8.65 25.32
N ALA A 96 -0.62 8.64 25.68
CA ALA A 96 -0.15 8.99 27.01
C ALA A 96 -0.50 10.45 27.37
N LYS A 97 -0.26 11.40 26.46
CA LYS A 97 -0.63 12.81 26.66
C LYS A 97 -2.13 13.02 26.75
N THR A 98 -2.91 12.24 25.99
CA THR A 98 -4.37 12.30 26.05
C THR A 98 -4.88 11.91 27.44
N GLU A 99 -4.35 10.84 28.04
CA GLU A 99 -4.71 10.44 29.40
C GLU A 99 -4.25 11.48 30.44
N GLU A 100 -3.03 12.01 30.34
CA GLU A 100 -2.54 13.07 31.21
C GLU A 100 -3.45 14.31 31.18
N ILE A 101 -3.92 14.69 29.98
CA ILE A 101 -4.84 15.82 29.81
C ILE A 101 -6.19 15.52 30.43
N LYS A 102 -6.75 14.31 30.22
CA LYS A 102 -8.01 13.89 30.85
C LYS A 102 -7.93 13.97 32.37
N ASP A 103 -6.87 13.40 32.97
CA ASP A 103 -6.64 13.40 34.40
C ASP A 103 -6.56 14.83 34.95
N PHE A 104 -5.80 15.72 34.27
CA PHE A 104 -5.68 17.12 34.65
C PHE A 104 -7.03 17.86 34.69
N TYR A 105 -7.90 17.66 33.69
CA TYR A 105 -9.23 18.25 33.63
C TYR A 105 -10.16 17.65 34.67
N TYR A 106 -10.09 16.35 34.90
CA TYR A 106 -10.91 15.64 35.87
C TYR A 106 -10.61 16.08 37.28
N GLU A 107 -9.35 16.18 37.65
CA GLU A 107 -8.92 16.61 39.00
C GLU A 107 -9.31 18.06 39.30
N ARG A 108 -9.25 18.94 38.31
CA ARG A 108 -9.51 20.37 38.52
C ARG A 108 -10.96 20.79 38.36
N LYS A 109 -11.86 19.86 38.01
CA LYS A 109 -13.28 20.14 37.74
C LYS A 109 -13.49 21.37 36.84
N LEU A 110 -12.62 21.49 35.80
CA LEU A 110 -12.68 22.59 34.86
C LEU A 110 -13.96 22.50 34.01
N PRO A 111 -14.59 23.66 33.68
CA PRO A 111 -15.78 23.64 32.84
C PRO A 111 -15.46 23.05 31.48
N PRO A 112 -16.48 22.45 30.83
CA PRO A 112 -16.34 21.75 29.58
C PRO A 112 -16.22 22.71 28.37
N GLU A 113 -15.22 23.54 28.39
CA GLU A 113 -14.86 24.27 27.17
C GLU A 113 -14.03 23.32 26.27
N GLY A 114 -14.42 23.21 25.00
CA GLY A 114 -13.72 22.36 24.05
C GLY A 114 -12.26 22.76 23.94
N VAL A 115 -11.35 21.88 24.35
CA VAL A 115 -9.91 22.11 24.23
C VAL A 115 -9.40 21.35 23.04
N LEU A 116 -8.74 22.07 22.15
CA LEU A 116 -8.12 21.52 20.95
C LEU A 116 -6.62 21.29 21.21
N PHE A 117 -6.18 20.05 21.16
CA PHE A 117 -4.76 19.70 21.17
C PHE A 117 -4.36 19.24 19.79
N ARG A 118 -3.24 19.77 19.31
CA ARG A 118 -2.61 19.34 18.07
C ARG A 118 -1.31 18.63 18.38
N PHE A 119 -1.19 17.43 17.87
CA PHE A 119 0.06 16.67 17.88
C PHE A 119 0.51 16.48 16.43
N ASP A 120 1.76 16.82 16.16
CA ASP A 120 2.36 16.65 14.84
C ASP A 120 3.38 15.50 14.91
N GLU A 121 3.28 14.55 13.98
CA GLU A 121 4.24 13.45 13.83
C GLU A 121 5.51 13.96 13.12
N ASP A 122 6.68 13.50 13.57
CA ASP A 122 7.94 13.79 12.89
C ASP A 122 7.95 13.29 11.44
N SER A 123 8.41 14.13 10.52
CA SER A 123 8.50 13.76 9.12
C SER A 123 9.58 12.69 8.92
N VAL A 124 9.19 11.57 8.33
CA VAL A 124 10.12 10.51 7.90
C VAL A 124 10.52 10.72 6.45
N GLN A 125 11.78 10.49 6.14
CA GLN A 125 12.26 10.55 4.77
C GLN A 125 11.72 9.36 3.98
N HIS A 126 11.03 9.64 2.88
CA HIS A 126 10.56 8.67 1.91
C HIS A 126 11.28 8.86 0.57
N SER A 127 11.49 7.78 -0.17
CA SER A 127 12.00 7.84 -1.53
C SER A 127 11.55 6.63 -2.35
N HIS A 128 11.54 6.80 -3.69
CA HIS A 128 11.29 5.70 -4.62
C HIS A 128 12.38 4.63 -4.53
N ASP A 129 13.64 5.01 -4.27
CA ASP A 129 14.73 4.05 -4.11
C ASP A 129 14.51 3.15 -2.90
N PHE A 130 14.08 3.70 -1.75
CA PHE A 130 13.74 2.87 -0.59
C PHE A 130 12.59 1.91 -0.88
N LEU A 131 11.56 2.35 -1.62
CA LEU A 131 10.47 1.48 -2.04
C LEU A 131 10.96 0.33 -2.92
N LYS A 132 11.80 0.63 -3.93
CA LYS A 132 12.38 -0.39 -4.83
C LYS A 132 13.24 -1.39 -4.06
N ASP A 133 14.07 -0.91 -3.14
CA ASP A 133 14.93 -1.76 -2.32
C ASP A 133 14.12 -2.67 -1.41
N SER A 134 13.08 -2.12 -0.75
CA SER A 134 12.16 -2.89 0.08
C SER A 134 11.44 -3.96 -0.74
N PHE A 135 10.89 -3.59 -1.91
CA PHE A 135 10.22 -4.52 -2.83
C PHE A 135 11.15 -5.65 -3.27
N LYS A 136 12.32 -5.31 -3.83
CA LYS A 136 13.28 -6.29 -4.36
C LYS A 136 13.77 -7.25 -3.29
N ARG A 137 14.04 -6.74 -2.09
CA ARG A 137 14.45 -7.57 -0.96
C ARG A 137 13.36 -8.56 -0.54
N CYS A 138 12.10 -8.09 -0.37
CA CYS A 138 10.96 -8.95 -0.04
C CYS A 138 10.71 -9.95 -1.15
N TRP A 139 10.65 -9.53 -2.40
CA TRP A 139 10.47 -10.40 -3.56
C TRP A 139 11.49 -11.52 -3.60
N ASN A 140 12.79 -11.20 -3.48
CA ASN A 140 13.86 -12.22 -3.52
C ASN A 140 13.75 -13.23 -2.37
N LYS A 141 13.38 -12.77 -1.18
CA LYS A 141 13.14 -13.64 -0.02
C LYS A 141 12.00 -14.63 -0.32
N HIS A 142 10.85 -14.12 -0.77
CA HIS A 142 9.66 -14.95 -1.03
C HIS A 142 9.83 -15.82 -2.27
N SER A 143 10.52 -15.35 -3.31
CA SER A 143 10.90 -16.18 -4.47
C SER A 143 11.84 -17.32 -4.09
N THR A 144 12.71 -17.13 -3.10
CA THR A 144 13.56 -18.21 -2.58
C THR A 144 12.72 -19.28 -1.87
N SER A 145 11.69 -18.89 -1.13
CA SER A 145 10.74 -19.82 -0.51
C SER A 145 9.90 -20.54 -1.56
N LEU A 146 9.45 -19.79 -2.59
CA LEU A 146 8.70 -20.34 -3.71
C LEU A 146 9.45 -21.43 -4.47
N LYS A 147 10.78 -21.28 -4.68
CA LYS A 147 11.64 -22.30 -5.31
C LYS A 147 11.74 -23.58 -4.50
N LYS A 148 11.57 -23.51 -3.17
CA LYS A 148 11.62 -24.67 -2.28
C LYS A 148 10.25 -25.32 -2.08
N TYR A 149 9.19 -24.67 -2.52
CA TYR A 149 7.83 -25.17 -2.36
C TYR A 149 7.57 -26.33 -3.32
N THR A 150 7.17 -27.48 -2.78
CA THR A 150 6.94 -28.73 -3.53
C THR A 150 5.44 -29.06 -3.69
N GLY A 151 4.54 -28.25 -3.15
CA GLY A 151 3.10 -28.44 -3.32
C GLY A 151 2.66 -28.13 -4.76
N ASP A 152 1.58 -28.79 -5.17
CA ASP A 152 0.97 -28.53 -6.48
C ASP A 152 0.44 -27.12 -6.57
N ARG A 153 0.73 -26.47 -7.68
CA ARG A 153 0.21 -25.14 -8.00
C ARG A 153 0.11 -24.89 -9.49
N LYS A 154 -0.94 -24.27 -9.94
CA LYS A 154 -1.12 -23.76 -11.30
C LYS A 154 -1.00 -22.25 -11.36
N LEU A 155 -1.15 -21.58 -10.22
CA LEU A 155 -1.17 -20.12 -10.13
C LEU A 155 -0.41 -19.66 -8.89
N THR A 156 0.48 -18.70 -9.07
CA THR A 156 1.24 -18.05 -8.00
C THR A 156 0.97 -16.56 -7.99
N ILE A 157 0.46 -16.05 -6.88
CA ILE A 157 0.12 -14.65 -6.67
C ILE A 157 0.99 -14.07 -5.56
N PHE A 158 1.69 -12.96 -5.84
CA PHE A 158 2.30 -12.15 -4.80
C PHE A 158 1.36 -10.99 -4.45
N LEU A 159 0.85 -11.00 -3.21
CA LEU A 159 0.03 -9.94 -2.64
C LEU A 159 0.95 -8.94 -1.94
N VAL A 160 1.12 -7.78 -2.55
CA VAL A 160 2.05 -6.74 -2.08
C VAL A 160 1.26 -5.59 -1.46
N GLU A 161 1.59 -5.25 -0.22
CA GLU A 161 0.95 -4.17 0.51
C GLU A 161 1.89 -2.97 0.68
N TYR A 162 1.43 -1.76 0.27
CA TYR A 162 2.14 -0.50 0.46
C TYR A 162 1.27 0.50 1.23
N GLN A 163 1.67 0.85 2.45
CA GLN A 163 0.84 1.66 3.37
C GLN A 163 1.34 3.10 3.59
N ASP A 164 2.59 3.42 3.23
CA ASP A 164 3.20 4.71 3.63
C ASP A 164 2.50 5.94 3.03
N ARG A 165 1.79 5.82 1.89
CA ARG A 165 1.07 6.91 1.20
C ARG A 165 1.93 8.13 0.86
N ALA A 166 3.25 7.98 0.89
CA ALA A 166 4.21 9.08 0.85
C ALA A 166 4.78 9.35 -0.54
N LEU A 167 4.55 8.46 -1.50
CA LEU A 167 5.03 8.63 -2.87
C LEU A 167 3.90 9.11 -3.78
N LEU A 168 4.24 10.09 -4.59
CA LEU A 168 3.38 10.68 -5.60
C LEU A 168 3.99 10.45 -6.99
N MET A 169 3.14 10.37 -8.00
CA MET A 169 3.53 10.22 -9.39
C MET A 169 3.01 11.37 -10.23
N ALA A 170 3.84 11.85 -11.16
CA ALA A 170 3.45 12.83 -12.17
C ALA A 170 3.92 12.36 -13.55
N GLU A 171 3.06 12.48 -14.54
CA GLU A 171 3.40 12.23 -15.93
C GLU A 171 4.08 13.45 -16.52
N GLN A 172 5.28 13.27 -17.10
CA GLN A 172 5.90 14.29 -17.94
C GLN A 172 5.39 14.14 -19.38
N THR A 173 4.56 15.08 -19.80
CA THR A 173 4.17 15.19 -21.22
C THR A 173 5.33 15.75 -22.04
N ARG A 174 5.72 15.05 -23.12
CA ARG A 174 6.62 15.62 -24.14
C ARG A 174 5.84 16.63 -24.99
N GLY A 175 6.18 17.89 -24.92
CA GLY A 175 5.68 18.91 -25.83
C GLY A 175 6.33 20.25 -25.52
N ASN A 176 6.62 21.07 -26.55
CA ASN A 176 6.83 22.50 -26.42
C ASN A 176 5.50 23.12 -26.00
N ILE A 177 5.13 22.94 -24.76
CA ILE A 177 3.96 23.57 -24.19
C ILE A 177 4.39 25.01 -23.91
N SER A 178 3.75 25.99 -24.57
CA SER A 178 3.96 27.39 -24.24
C SER A 178 3.67 27.62 -22.75
N ALA A 179 4.33 28.59 -22.14
CA ALA A 179 4.16 28.87 -20.69
C ALA A 179 2.67 29.01 -20.33
N ASP A 180 1.85 29.55 -21.22
CA ASP A 180 0.41 29.72 -21.03
C ASP A 180 -0.35 28.38 -20.96
N VAL A 181 0.09 27.38 -21.72
CA VAL A 181 -0.48 26.00 -21.65
C VAL A 181 0.04 25.26 -20.43
N PHE A 182 1.27 25.52 -20.00
CA PHE A 182 1.85 24.95 -18.80
C PHE A 182 1.05 25.36 -17.56
N PHE A 183 0.75 26.65 -17.41
CA PHE A 183 -0.12 27.14 -16.34
C PHE A 183 -1.55 26.57 -16.40
N SER A 184 -2.10 26.39 -17.60
CA SER A 184 -3.43 25.79 -17.76
C SER A 184 -3.43 24.28 -17.52
N TYR A 185 -2.30 23.59 -17.71
CA TYR A 185 -2.13 22.15 -17.46
C TYR A 185 -1.91 21.86 -15.96
N GLU A 186 -1.12 22.67 -15.25
CA GLU A 186 -1.01 22.61 -13.78
C GLU A 186 -2.38 22.80 -13.10
N LEU A 187 -3.23 23.66 -13.66
CA LEU A 187 -4.61 23.85 -13.18
C LEU A 187 -5.55 22.68 -13.54
N ARG A 188 -5.25 21.89 -14.57
CA ARG A 188 -6.06 20.72 -14.97
C ARG A 188 -5.68 19.43 -14.29
N PHE A 189 -4.45 19.31 -13.77
CA PHE A 189 -3.99 18.17 -12.98
C PHE A 189 -3.56 18.61 -11.58
N PRO A 190 -4.50 19.13 -10.76
CA PRO A 190 -4.18 19.53 -9.39
C PRO A 190 -3.91 18.33 -8.48
N TYR A 191 -3.89 17.10 -9.00
CA TYR A 191 -3.74 15.87 -8.23
C TYR A 191 -2.51 15.12 -8.70
N SER A 192 -1.42 15.28 -7.95
CA SER A 192 -0.39 14.26 -7.93
C SER A 192 -1.07 12.94 -7.56
N LEU A 193 -0.97 11.96 -8.46
CA LEU A 193 -1.50 10.63 -8.21
C LEU A 193 -0.68 9.98 -7.11
N LEU A 194 -1.33 9.27 -6.19
CA LEU A 194 -0.61 8.38 -5.28
C LEU A 194 0.10 7.29 -6.08
N TYR A 195 1.15 6.71 -5.51
CA TYR A 195 1.99 5.72 -6.16
C TYR A 195 1.17 4.53 -6.71
N ARG A 196 1.45 4.15 -7.96
CA ARG A 196 0.83 3.06 -8.70
C ARG A 196 1.91 2.15 -9.27
N ILE A 197 1.91 0.88 -8.89
CA ILE A 197 2.89 -0.07 -9.41
C ILE A 197 2.76 -0.25 -10.92
N SER A 198 1.55 -0.19 -11.46
CA SER A 198 1.27 -0.31 -12.91
C SER A 198 1.90 0.80 -13.75
N CYS A 199 2.32 1.89 -13.13
CA CYS A 199 2.97 3.03 -13.79
C CYS A 199 4.48 3.10 -13.51
N ASP A 200 5.02 2.23 -12.64
CA ASP A 200 6.45 2.21 -12.31
C ASP A 200 7.24 1.37 -13.31
N LYS A 201 7.76 2.01 -14.35
CA LYS A 201 8.54 1.33 -15.40
C LYS A 201 9.76 0.59 -14.89
N GLU A 202 10.48 1.19 -13.93
CA GLU A 202 11.71 0.58 -13.39
C GLU A 202 11.38 -0.70 -12.65
N LEU A 203 10.35 -0.64 -11.79
CA LEU A 203 9.95 -1.78 -11.00
C LEU A 203 9.31 -2.87 -11.87
N LEU A 204 8.44 -2.51 -12.82
CA LEU A 204 7.86 -3.45 -13.78
C LEU A 204 8.93 -4.17 -14.62
N THR A 205 9.91 -3.43 -15.13
CA THR A 205 11.03 -4.02 -15.89
C THR A 205 11.83 -5.00 -15.02
N TRP A 206 12.04 -4.64 -13.76
CA TRP A 206 12.74 -5.52 -12.83
C TRP A 206 11.91 -6.78 -12.51
N ILE A 207 10.59 -6.66 -12.27
CA ILE A 207 9.68 -7.80 -12.05
C ILE A 207 9.71 -8.75 -13.24
N GLN A 208 9.61 -8.22 -14.46
CA GLN A 208 9.69 -9.02 -15.69
C GLN A 208 10.96 -9.88 -15.75
N SER A 209 12.09 -9.27 -15.40
CA SER A 209 13.40 -9.96 -15.41
C SER A 209 13.58 -10.94 -14.24
N ASN A 210 12.76 -10.84 -13.21
CA ASN A 210 12.86 -11.60 -11.95
C ASN A 210 11.57 -12.33 -11.56
N SER A 211 10.75 -12.72 -12.54
CA SER A 211 9.42 -13.32 -12.31
C SER A 211 9.47 -14.59 -11.46
N ASN A 212 10.49 -15.45 -11.67
CA ASN A 212 10.76 -16.64 -10.86
C ASN A 212 9.53 -17.57 -10.64
N GLY A 213 8.58 -17.63 -11.59
CA GLY A 213 7.37 -18.42 -11.49
C GLY A 213 6.23 -17.76 -10.72
N VAL A 214 6.25 -16.43 -10.58
CA VAL A 214 5.12 -15.61 -10.14
C VAL A 214 4.29 -15.25 -11.37
N ASP A 215 2.98 -15.48 -11.32
CA ASP A 215 2.05 -15.22 -12.42
C ASP A 215 1.41 -13.85 -12.32
N PHE A 216 1.03 -13.44 -11.09
CA PHE A 216 0.39 -12.16 -10.83
C PHE A 216 0.99 -11.44 -9.63
N VAL A 217 1.07 -10.12 -9.76
CA VAL A 217 1.26 -9.20 -8.64
C VAL A 217 -0.07 -8.53 -8.35
N VAL A 218 -0.58 -8.71 -7.14
CA VAL A 218 -1.73 -7.99 -6.62
C VAL A 218 -1.20 -6.94 -5.66
N PHE A 219 -1.26 -5.69 -6.06
CA PHE A 219 -0.73 -4.57 -5.30
C PHE A 219 -1.86 -3.82 -4.60
N ARG A 220 -1.81 -3.77 -3.28
CA ARG A 220 -2.68 -2.93 -2.46
C ARG A 220 -1.96 -1.64 -2.13
N GLY A 221 -2.42 -0.56 -2.70
CA GLY A 221 -2.00 0.80 -2.41
C GLY A 221 -3.21 1.67 -2.11
N TYR A 222 -3.10 2.96 -2.43
CA TYR A 222 -4.15 3.93 -2.15
C TYR A 222 -4.41 4.83 -3.35
N ASP A 223 -5.61 5.40 -3.39
CA ASP A 223 -6.00 6.47 -4.28
C ASP A 223 -6.66 7.61 -3.47
N LYS A 224 -6.77 8.78 -4.07
CA LYS A 224 -7.47 9.92 -3.47
C LYS A 224 -8.76 10.16 -4.25
N LYS A 225 -9.90 10.04 -3.57
CA LYS A 225 -11.22 10.28 -4.12
C LYS A 225 -11.98 11.24 -3.21
N ASP A 226 -12.51 12.32 -3.77
CA ASP A 226 -13.33 13.31 -3.04
C ASP A 226 -12.72 13.79 -1.71
N ASN A 227 -11.39 13.99 -1.68
CA ASN A 227 -10.57 14.28 -0.49
C ASN A 227 -10.42 13.15 0.55
N GLU A 228 -10.96 11.98 0.28
CA GLU A 228 -10.74 10.79 1.09
C GLU A 228 -9.66 9.90 0.47
N ILE A 229 -8.96 9.17 1.33
CA ILE A 229 -8.00 8.14 0.90
C ILE A 229 -8.73 6.81 0.92
N VAL A 230 -8.76 6.17 -0.24
CA VAL A 230 -9.41 4.87 -0.44
C VAL A 230 -8.40 3.81 -0.85
N ASP A 231 -8.67 2.55 -0.53
CA ASP A 231 -7.85 1.44 -1.02
C ASP A 231 -7.90 1.38 -2.55
N ARG A 232 -6.76 1.08 -3.17
CA ARG A 232 -6.61 0.82 -4.59
C ARG A 232 -5.94 -0.53 -4.79
N ILE A 233 -6.57 -1.39 -5.57
CA ILE A 233 -6.04 -2.70 -5.90
C ILE A 233 -5.64 -2.72 -7.37
N GLU A 234 -4.39 -3.05 -7.64
CA GLU A 234 -3.86 -3.22 -8.99
C GLU A 234 -3.43 -4.67 -9.19
N ILE A 235 -3.98 -5.32 -10.20
CA ILE A 235 -3.62 -6.68 -10.57
C ILE A 235 -2.81 -6.62 -11.86
N VAL A 236 -1.55 -7.03 -11.78
CA VAL A 236 -0.59 -7.00 -12.90
C VAL A 236 -0.26 -8.44 -13.30
N SER A 237 -0.53 -8.79 -14.55
CA SER A 237 -0.06 -10.05 -15.13
C SER A 237 1.42 -9.95 -15.45
N VAL A 238 2.24 -10.80 -14.83
CA VAL A 238 3.70 -10.77 -14.99
C VAL A 238 4.12 -11.12 -16.42
N SER A 239 3.41 -12.03 -17.07
CA SER A 239 3.69 -12.44 -18.46
C SER A 239 3.44 -11.33 -19.49
N HIS A 240 2.58 -10.34 -19.19
CA HIS A 240 2.22 -9.26 -20.11
C HIS A 240 2.89 -7.90 -19.76
N ILE A 241 3.84 -7.88 -18.83
CA ILE A 241 4.53 -6.63 -18.46
C ILE A 241 5.22 -5.98 -19.66
N ALA A 242 5.82 -6.77 -20.58
CA ALA A 242 6.47 -6.24 -21.78
C ALA A 242 5.49 -5.41 -22.64
N GLU A 243 4.27 -5.91 -22.80
CA GLU A 243 3.22 -5.21 -23.53
C GLU A 243 2.79 -3.94 -22.79
N MET A 244 2.55 -4.03 -21.47
CA MET A 244 2.20 -2.88 -20.65
C MET A 244 3.23 -1.75 -20.74
N LEU A 245 4.53 -2.09 -20.68
CA LEU A 245 5.61 -1.11 -20.75
C LEU A 245 5.62 -0.32 -22.07
N SER A 246 5.11 -0.90 -23.18
CA SER A 246 5.01 -0.23 -24.47
C SER A 246 3.96 0.89 -24.50
N PHE A 247 2.93 0.81 -23.66
CA PHE A 247 1.85 1.79 -23.57
C PHE A 247 2.08 2.87 -22.50
N LEU A 248 3.04 2.66 -21.58
CA LEU A 248 3.30 3.65 -20.53
C LEU A 248 3.93 4.92 -21.08
N PRO A 249 3.59 6.10 -20.52
CA PRO A 249 4.19 7.38 -20.87
C PRO A 249 5.71 7.31 -20.85
N TRP A 250 6.37 8.12 -21.67
CA TRP A 250 7.83 8.06 -21.82
C TRP A 250 8.56 8.29 -20.49
N LYS A 251 8.08 9.21 -19.68
CA LYS A 251 8.67 9.51 -18.37
C LYS A 251 7.57 9.75 -17.35
N ILE A 252 7.65 9.01 -16.27
CA ILE A 252 6.84 9.22 -15.06
C ILE A 252 7.83 9.58 -13.96
N GLU A 253 7.61 10.71 -13.32
CA GLU A 253 8.39 11.13 -12.14
C GLU A 253 7.72 10.62 -10.88
N ILE A 254 8.51 10.04 -9.98
CA ILE A 254 8.07 9.58 -8.67
C ILE A 254 8.81 10.40 -7.63
N TYR A 255 8.08 11.11 -6.79
CA TYR A 255 8.63 11.98 -5.78
C TYR A 255 7.95 11.76 -4.43
N SER A 256 8.64 12.10 -3.34
CA SER A 256 8.07 11.98 -2.02
C SER A 256 7.23 13.20 -1.66
N SER A 257 6.03 12.96 -1.16
CA SER A 257 5.35 13.94 -0.31
C SER A 257 5.75 13.63 1.13
N SER A 258 6.04 14.65 1.92
CA SER A 258 6.17 14.47 3.37
C SER A 258 4.79 14.73 3.98
N PRO A 259 3.92 13.73 4.14
CA PRO A 259 2.65 13.94 4.82
C PRO A 259 2.97 14.24 6.28
N ARG A 260 2.62 15.42 6.75
CA ARG A 260 2.54 15.68 8.19
C ARG A 260 1.22 15.12 8.67
N ILE A 261 1.28 14.11 9.50
CA ILE A 261 0.09 13.58 10.18
C ILE A 261 -0.11 14.46 11.41
N SER A 262 -1.25 15.14 11.47
CA SER A 262 -1.65 15.91 12.63
C SER A 262 -2.89 15.27 13.24
N ASN A 263 -2.79 14.79 14.47
CA ASN A 263 -3.97 14.37 15.22
C ASN A 263 -4.56 15.57 15.95
N LEU A 264 -5.83 15.85 15.67
CA LEU A 264 -6.61 16.84 16.38
C LEU A 264 -7.50 16.10 17.40
N LEU A 265 -7.25 16.33 18.68
CA LEU A 265 -8.11 15.82 19.76
C LEU A 265 -9.12 16.91 20.15
N PHE A 266 -10.40 16.59 19.98
CA PHE A 266 -11.50 17.39 20.47
C PHE A 266 -12.00 16.77 21.78
N GLY A 267 -11.83 17.47 22.88
CA GLY A 267 -12.47 17.12 24.16
C GLY A 267 -13.83 17.79 24.27
N TRP A 268 -14.92 17.02 24.24
CA TRP A 268 -16.24 17.47 24.66
C TRP A 268 -16.54 16.91 26.04
N SER A 269 -16.95 17.76 26.99
CA SER A 269 -17.19 17.35 28.36
C SER A 269 -18.37 16.42 28.60
N ASN A 270 -19.24 16.24 27.62
CA ASN A 270 -20.43 15.39 27.75
C ASN A 270 -20.17 13.91 27.55
N GLU A 271 -18.98 13.52 27.07
CA GLU A 271 -18.60 12.10 26.87
C GLU A 271 -17.71 11.55 28.00
N ILE A 272 -17.37 12.38 29.00
CA ILE A 272 -16.56 11.99 30.17
C ILE A 272 -17.47 11.66 31.36
N ARG A 273 -18.63 11.06 31.14
CA ARG A 273 -19.46 10.50 32.20
C ARG A 273 -19.55 8.99 32.13
#